data_094d76881dd6132270ba4e418f5c4cb9
#
_entry.id   094d76881dd6132270ba4e418f5c4cb9
#
_cell.length_a   1.000
_cell.length_b   1.000
_cell.length_c   1.000
_cell.angle_alpha   90.00
_cell.angle_beta   90.00
_cell.angle_gamma   90.00
#
_symmetry.space_group_name_H-M   'P 1'
#
loop_
_entity.id
_entity.type
_entity.pdbx_description
1 polymer ?
#
loop_
_entity_poly.entity_id
_entity_poly.type
_entity_poly.pdbx_seq_one_letter_code
_entity_poly.pdbx_strand_id
1 'polypeptide(L)'
;MHETKTVLLIKGASQYNAMRNYLDEIADGFQQIGYQSVVIDAEHDFFLQEYKMATETFHIDYVFTCNANFYQECRDLGNARYVTYLCDHPAQHRDRLKKLDEDAVVFVCDLLHIPYIRKYYPNIKRVCFIPTSGSYSKTYIPYKDRKYDVVFTGSYYEPKELYEKIIEQYQGVLKQFVQQMIQE
;
A
#
# COMPACT_ATOMS: atom_id res chain seq x y z
N MET A 1 22.77 -25.73 1.91
CA MET A 1 22.17 -24.79 0.93
C MET A 1 21.00 -24.15 1.65
N HIS A 2 20.93 -22.83 1.75
CA HIS A 2 19.74 -22.18 2.27
C HIS A 2 18.65 -22.30 1.20
N GLU A 3 17.49 -22.79 1.59
CA GLU A 3 16.32 -22.87 0.72
C GLU A 3 15.90 -21.46 0.31
N THR A 4 15.70 -21.23 -0.99
CA THR A 4 15.28 -19.92 -1.50
C THR A 4 13.85 -19.65 -1.07
N LYS A 5 13.64 -18.57 -0.34
CA LYS A 5 12.30 -18.16 0.11
C LYS A 5 11.52 -17.49 -1.00
N THR A 6 10.22 -17.72 -1.02
CA THR A 6 9.31 -17.18 -2.03
C THR A 6 8.41 -16.10 -1.44
N VAL A 7 8.33 -14.96 -2.12
CA VAL A 7 7.43 -13.86 -1.80
C VAL A 7 6.37 -13.74 -2.88
N LEU A 8 5.10 -13.84 -2.51
CA LEU A 8 3.96 -13.53 -3.37
C LEU A 8 3.60 -12.06 -3.19
N LEU A 9 3.69 -11.27 -4.27
CA LEU A 9 3.30 -9.87 -4.27
C LEU A 9 1.97 -9.72 -5.01
N ILE A 10 0.98 -9.08 -4.39
CA ILE A 10 -0.35 -8.89 -4.97
C ILE A 10 -0.57 -7.42 -5.27
N LYS A 11 -0.67 -7.09 -6.56
CA LYS A 11 -1.03 -5.76 -7.03
C LYS A 11 -2.53 -5.55 -6.87
N GLY A 12 -2.91 -4.45 -6.25
CA GLY A 12 -4.31 -4.01 -6.15
C GLY A 12 -4.55 -2.70 -6.90
N ALA A 13 -5.80 -2.30 -6.97
CA ALA A 13 -6.19 -0.99 -7.48
C ALA A 13 -5.52 0.13 -6.69
N SER A 14 -5.00 1.12 -7.37
CA SER A 14 -4.45 2.32 -6.76
C SER A 14 -4.64 3.54 -7.66
N GLN A 15 -4.72 4.70 -7.04
CA GLN A 15 -4.81 5.95 -7.78
C GLN A 15 -3.60 6.10 -8.71
N TYR A 16 -3.85 6.36 -9.98
CA TYR A 16 -2.82 6.50 -11.04
C TYR A 16 -1.91 5.27 -11.22
N ASN A 17 -2.32 4.10 -10.77
CA ASN A 17 -1.52 2.87 -10.82
C ASN A 17 -0.15 2.96 -10.09
N ALA A 18 0.05 3.98 -9.25
CA ALA A 18 1.33 4.23 -8.59
C ALA A 18 1.81 3.03 -7.77
N MET A 19 0.92 2.40 -6.99
CA MET A 19 1.27 1.25 -6.17
C MET A 19 1.62 0.00 -6.98
N ARG A 20 1.10 -0.13 -8.20
CA ARG A 20 1.39 -1.26 -9.08
C ARG A 20 2.84 -1.25 -9.54
N ASN A 21 3.33 -0.08 -9.97
CA ASN A 21 4.74 0.10 -10.33
C ASN A 21 5.67 -0.09 -9.12
N TYR A 22 5.23 0.38 -7.95
CA TYR A 22 5.97 0.23 -6.69
C TYR A 22 6.18 -1.25 -6.33
N LEU A 23 5.15 -2.08 -6.51
CA LEU A 23 5.24 -3.51 -6.22
C LEU A 23 6.15 -4.26 -7.20
N ASP A 24 6.24 -3.83 -8.46
CA ASP A 24 7.22 -4.39 -9.41
C ASP A 24 8.66 -4.12 -8.94
N GLU A 25 8.95 -2.90 -8.51
CA GLU A 25 10.28 -2.55 -8.01
C GLU A 25 10.62 -3.24 -6.68
N ILE A 26 9.62 -3.44 -5.82
CA ILE A 26 9.79 -4.23 -4.59
C ILE A 26 10.09 -5.70 -4.94
N ALA A 27 9.41 -6.25 -5.94
CA ALA A 27 9.68 -7.60 -6.43
C ALA A 27 11.10 -7.76 -6.97
N ASP A 28 11.57 -6.78 -7.76
CA ASP A 28 12.95 -6.73 -8.24
C ASP A 28 13.93 -6.65 -7.05
N GLY A 29 13.63 -5.87 -6.03
CA GLY A 29 14.42 -5.77 -4.80
C GLY A 29 14.51 -7.10 -4.05
N PHE A 30 13.43 -7.84 -3.92
CA PHE A 30 13.44 -9.18 -3.33
C PHE A 30 14.32 -10.14 -4.12
N GLN A 31 14.26 -10.11 -5.45
CA GLN A 31 15.12 -10.95 -6.29
C GLN A 31 16.61 -10.61 -6.11
N GLN A 32 16.96 -9.32 -6.00
CA GLN A 32 18.35 -8.89 -5.78
C GLN A 32 18.95 -9.41 -4.47
N ILE A 33 18.13 -9.63 -3.45
CA ILE A 33 18.55 -10.18 -2.16
C ILE A 33 18.36 -11.70 -2.05
N GLY A 34 18.07 -12.37 -3.18
CA GLY A 34 18.06 -13.83 -3.27
C GLY A 34 16.72 -14.50 -2.95
N TYR A 35 15.61 -13.74 -2.92
CA TYR A 35 14.27 -14.31 -2.82
C TYR A 35 13.71 -14.61 -4.22
N GLN A 36 12.82 -15.58 -4.30
CA GLN A 36 11.96 -15.76 -5.46
C GLN A 36 10.74 -14.84 -5.32
N SER A 37 10.47 -14.01 -6.34
CA SER A 37 9.29 -13.14 -6.38
C SER A 37 8.27 -13.66 -7.37
N VAL A 38 7.04 -13.80 -6.91
CA VAL A 38 5.87 -14.12 -7.73
C VAL A 38 4.94 -12.91 -7.66
N VAL A 39 4.64 -12.28 -8.79
CA VAL A 39 3.78 -11.09 -8.85
C VAL A 39 2.49 -11.46 -9.54
N ILE A 40 1.36 -11.18 -8.90
CA ILE A 40 0.02 -11.34 -9.47
C ILE A 40 -0.76 -10.03 -9.40
N ASP A 41 -1.72 -9.87 -10.29
CA ASP A 41 -2.48 -8.64 -10.45
C ASP A 41 -3.97 -8.86 -10.19
N ALA A 42 -4.48 -8.27 -9.11
CA ALA A 42 -5.87 -8.43 -8.73
C ALA A 42 -6.89 -7.72 -9.64
N GLU A 43 -6.41 -6.90 -10.59
CA GLU A 43 -7.27 -6.28 -11.60
C GLU A 43 -7.35 -7.10 -12.89
N HIS A 44 -6.59 -8.21 -12.99
CA HIS A 44 -6.74 -9.12 -14.11
C HIS A 44 -8.01 -9.96 -14.00
N ASP A 45 -8.70 -10.18 -15.10
CA ASP A 45 -9.91 -11.02 -15.16
C ASP A 45 -9.66 -12.45 -14.66
N PHE A 46 -8.41 -12.91 -14.73
CA PHE A 46 -7.98 -14.25 -14.32
C PHE A 46 -7.27 -14.27 -12.95
N PHE A 47 -7.38 -13.23 -12.14
CA PHE A 47 -6.70 -13.13 -10.85
C PHE A 47 -6.83 -14.38 -9.99
N LEU A 48 -8.04 -14.91 -9.81
CA LEU A 48 -8.26 -16.10 -8.98
C LEU A 48 -7.54 -17.35 -9.52
N GLN A 49 -7.43 -17.46 -10.84
CA GLN A 49 -6.70 -18.57 -11.49
C GLN A 49 -5.19 -18.39 -11.33
N GLU A 50 -4.67 -17.17 -11.53
CA GLU A 50 -3.26 -16.82 -11.31
C GLU A 50 -2.86 -17.06 -9.85
N TYR A 51 -3.70 -16.63 -8.91
CA TYR A 51 -3.49 -16.86 -7.48
C TYR A 51 -3.43 -18.34 -7.14
N LYS A 52 -4.41 -19.13 -7.59
CA LYS A 52 -4.44 -20.57 -7.38
C LYS A 52 -3.21 -21.25 -7.97
N MET A 53 -2.87 -20.93 -9.21
CA MET A 53 -1.71 -21.49 -9.88
C MET A 53 -0.40 -21.15 -9.15
N ALA A 54 -0.24 -19.91 -8.69
CA ALA A 54 0.93 -19.48 -7.92
C ALA A 54 1.06 -20.27 -6.61
N THR A 55 -0.04 -20.44 -5.87
CA THR A 55 -0.05 -21.12 -4.58
C THR A 55 0.05 -22.65 -4.69
N GLU A 56 -0.34 -23.25 -5.80
CA GLU A 56 -0.14 -24.67 -6.10
C GLU A 56 1.28 -24.97 -6.61
N THR A 57 1.91 -24.00 -7.28
CA THR A 57 3.24 -24.17 -7.89
C THR A 57 4.38 -23.87 -6.93
N PHE A 58 4.20 -22.88 -6.06
CA PHE A 58 5.26 -22.39 -5.18
C PHE A 58 4.90 -22.58 -3.71
N HIS A 59 5.90 -22.95 -2.91
CA HIS A 59 5.79 -22.80 -1.46
C HIS A 59 5.95 -21.31 -1.11
N ILE A 60 4.88 -20.67 -0.64
CA ILE A 60 4.87 -19.24 -0.32
C ILE A 60 5.30 -19.04 1.13
N ASP A 61 6.42 -18.34 1.35
CA ASP A 61 6.90 -17.96 2.69
C ASP A 61 6.32 -16.63 3.17
N TYR A 62 6.13 -15.70 2.24
CA TYR A 62 5.61 -14.36 2.51
C TYR A 62 4.59 -13.93 1.48
N VAL A 63 3.56 -13.23 1.94
CA VAL A 63 2.67 -12.46 1.06
C VAL A 63 2.91 -10.99 1.31
N PHE A 64 3.24 -10.23 0.29
CA PHE A 64 3.46 -8.79 0.38
C PHE A 64 2.37 -8.03 -0.36
N THR A 65 1.74 -7.08 0.35
CA THR A 65 0.68 -6.22 -0.19
C THR A 65 0.85 -4.78 0.25
N CYS A 66 0.05 -3.88 -0.32
CA CYS A 66 -0.05 -2.51 0.18
C CYS A 66 -1.41 -2.27 0.86
N ASN A 67 -1.42 -1.39 1.85
CA ASN A 67 -2.63 -0.88 2.51
C ASN A 67 -3.53 -1.97 3.12
N ALA A 68 -2.93 -3.06 3.61
CA ALA A 68 -3.58 -4.21 4.21
C ALA A 68 -4.66 -4.87 3.32
N ASN A 69 -4.44 -4.86 1.99
CA ASN A 69 -5.31 -5.52 1.03
C ASN A 69 -5.09 -7.04 1.03
N PHE A 70 -6.09 -7.80 0.60
CA PHE A 70 -6.03 -9.25 0.34
C PHE A 70 -5.66 -10.13 1.55
N TYR A 71 -5.73 -9.60 2.77
CA TYR A 71 -5.39 -10.40 3.96
C TYR A 71 -6.31 -11.60 4.12
N GLN A 72 -7.62 -11.41 3.91
CA GLN A 72 -8.60 -12.49 4.09
C GLN A 72 -8.43 -13.61 3.06
N GLU A 73 -8.09 -13.23 1.84
CA GLU A 73 -7.83 -14.14 0.73
C GLU A 73 -6.55 -14.94 0.92
N CYS A 74 -5.58 -14.37 1.63
CA CYS A 74 -4.25 -14.97 1.81
C CYS A 74 -4.07 -15.72 3.14
N ARG A 75 -5.01 -15.57 4.10
CA ARG A 75 -4.84 -16.17 5.44
C ARG A 75 -4.78 -17.71 5.43
N ASP A 76 -5.30 -18.34 4.41
CA ASP A 76 -5.33 -19.79 4.26
C ASP A 76 -4.09 -20.36 3.55
N LEU A 77 -3.06 -19.55 3.29
CA LEU A 77 -1.78 -19.98 2.71
C LEU A 77 -0.84 -20.65 3.73
N GLY A 78 -1.40 -21.36 4.70
CA GLY A 78 -0.65 -22.17 5.66
C GLY A 78 0.27 -21.31 6.53
N ASN A 79 1.60 -21.50 6.42
CA ASN A 79 2.59 -20.79 7.24
C ASN A 79 3.12 -19.51 6.60
N ALA A 80 2.55 -19.07 5.48
CA ALA A 80 2.99 -17.84 4.83
C ALA A 80 2.73 -16.61 5.74
N ARG A 81 3.77 -15.81 5.95
CA ARG A 81 3.64 -14.59 6.74
C ARG A 81 3.10 -13.45 5.91
N TYR A 82 2.00 -12.86 6.36
CA TYR A 82 1.45 -11.68 5.71
C TYR A 82 2.24 -10.43 6.10
N VAL A 83 2.64 -9.66 5.08
CA VAL A 83 3.41 -8.43 5.18
C VAL A 83 2.68 -7.34 4.41
N THR A 84 2.51 -6.18 5.00
CA THR A 84 1.87 -5.06 4.29
C THR A 84 2.60 -3.74 4.54
N TYR A 85 2.67 -2.91 3.52
CA TYR A 85 3.17 -1.55 3.61
C TYR A 85 2.00 -0.55 3.52
N LEU A 86 1.83 0.26 4.56
CA LEU A 86 0.81 1.31 4.59
C LEU A 86 1.39 2.59 3.99
N CYS A 87 0.87 2.97 2.84
CA CYS A 87 1.25 4.19 2.13
C CYS A 87 0.52 5.42 2.65
N ASP A 88 -0.65 5.20 3.27
CA ASP A 88 -1.54 6.23 3.79
C ASP A 88 -1.65 6.14 5.31
N HIS A 89 -2.32 7.13 5.91
CA HIS A 89 -2.59 7.12 7.34
C HIS A 89 -3.41 5.88 7.75
N PRO A 90 -3.03 5.15 8.83
CA PRO A 90 -3.69 3.91 9.24
C PRO A 90 -5.21 4.01 9.46
N ALA A 91 -5.72 5.20 9.79
CA ALA A 91 -7.17 5.42 9.95
C ALA A 91 -7.96 5.14 8.67
N GLN A 92 -7.35 5.33 7.49
CA GLN A 92 -8.01 5.07 6.19
C GLN A 92 -8.21 3.57 5.94
N HIS A 93 -7.44 2.72 6.63
CA HIS A 93 -7.46 1.27 6.48
C HIS A 93 -8.06 0.54 7.69
N ARG A 94 -8.88 1.24 8.48
CA ARG A 94 -9.41 0.79 9.76
C ARG A 94 -9.98 -0.63 9.73
N ASP A 95 -10.87 -0.90 8.79
CA ASP A 95 -11.59 -2.17 8.76
C ASP A 95 -10.69 -3.34 8.30
N ARG A 96 -9.66 -3.04 7.52
CA ARG A 96 -8.64 -4.01 7.10
C ARG A 96 -7.67 -4.31 8.25
N LEU A 97 -7.16 -3.28 8.93
CA LEU A 97 -6.22 -3.44 10.05
C LEU A 97 -6.81 -4.19 11.24
N LYS A 98 -8.11 -4.04 11.49
CA LYS A 98 -8.80 -4.81 12.53
C LYS A 98 -8.84 -6.31 12.28
N LYS A 99 -8.71 -6.74 11.03
CA LYS A 99 -8.77 -8.15 10.62
C LYS A 99 -7.42 -8.85 10.68
N LEU A 100 -6.31 -8.09 10.74
CA LEU A 100 -4.97 -8.65 10.81
C LEU A 100 -4.78 -9.40 12.13
N ASP A 101 -4.03 -10.50 12.08
CA ASP A 101 -3.61 -11.24 13.26
C ASP A 101 -2.28 -10.72 13.84
N GLU A 102 -1.83 -11.34 14.93
CA GLU A 102 -0.59 -10.95 15.62
C GLU A 102 0.69 -11.31 14.85
N ASP A 103 0.59 -12.21 13.87
CA ASP A 103 1.72 -12.63 13.03
C ASP A 103 1.95 -11.73 11.83
N ALA A 104 0.96 -10.93 11.47
CA ALA A 104 1.09 -9.95 10.40
C ALA A 104 2.18 -8.91 10.70
N VAL A 105 2.95 -8.55 9.67
CA VAL A 105 3.96 -7.49 9.75
C VAL A 105 3.46 -6.27 9.01
N VAL A 106 3.42 -5.14 9.71
CA VAL A 106 2.95 -3.87 9.15
C VAL A 106 4.11 -2.89 9.07
N PHE A 107 4.46 -2.49 7.87
CA PHE A 107 5.36 -1.38 7.62
C PHE A 107 4.58 -0.08 7.45
N VAL A 108 5.12 1.01 7.98
CA VAL A 108 4.51 2.35 7.90
C VAL A 108 5.51 3.36 7.37
N CYS A 109 5.03 4.33 6.59
CA CYS A 109 5.84 5.39 5.99
C CYS A 109 6.10 6.59 6.92
N ASP A 110 5.41 6.65 8.07
CA ASP A 110 5.55 7.71 9.08
C ASP A 110 5.74 7.09 10.47
N LEU A 111 6.74 7.60 11.21
CA LEU A 111 7.03 7.16 12.58
C LEU A 111 5.85 7.37 13.54
N LEU A 112 5.05 8.41 13.33
CA LEU A 112 3.87 8.71 14.16
C LEU A 112 2.74 7.70 13.95
N HIS A 113 2.76 6.92 12.88
CA HIS A 113 1.81 5.84 12.66
C HIS A 113 2.02 4.66 13.63
N ILE A 114 3.24 4.45 14.13
CA ILE A 114 3.54 3.35 15.07
C ILE A 114 2.73 3.47 16.37
N PRO A 115 2.81 4.58 17.13
CA PRO A 115 2.01 4.73 18.34
C PRO A 115 0.51 4.72 18.05
N TYR A 116 0.07 5.23 16.90
CA TYR A 116 -1.32 5.16 16.49
C TYR A 116 -1.79 3.70 16.31
N ILE A 117 -1.05 2.88 15.56
CA ILE A 117 -1.38 1.46 15.36
C ILE A 117 -1.38 0.71 16.69
N ARG A 118 -0.37 0.88 17.53
CA ARG A 118 -0.29 0.23 18.84
C ARG A 118 -1.48 0.56 19.75
N LYS A 119 -1.98 1.79 19.67
CA LYS A 119 -3.13 2.26 20.48
C LYS A 119 -4.46 1.68 19.95
N TYR A 120 -4.69 1.72 18.63
CA TYR A 120 -6.00 1.45 18.06
C TYR A 120 -6.14 0.04 17.47
N TYR A 121 -5.03 -0.67 17.24
CA TYR A 121 -4.98 -2.03 16.68
C TYR A 121 -4.03 -2.92 17.50
N PRO A 122 -4.37 -3.23 18.76
CA PRO A 122 -3.49 -3.97 19.68
C PRO A 122 -3.24 -5.43 19.26
N ASN A 123 -4.02 -5.96 18.32
CA ASN A 123 -3.80 -7.24 17.65
C ASN A 123 -2.52 -7.25 16.81
N ILE A 124 -2.10 -6.11 16.25
CA ILE A 124 -0.91 -6.00 15.41
C ILE A 124 0.33 -5.85 16.30
N LYS A 125 1.16 -6.90 16.39
CA LYS A 125 2.35 -6.93 17.25
C LYS A 125 3.62 -6.42 16.56
N ARG A 126 3.70 -6.58 15.22
CA ARG A 126 4.89 -6.25 14.43
C ARG A 126 4.64 -5.05 13.56
N VAL A 127 5.05 -3.87 14.06
CA VAL A 127 4.96 -2.60 13.31
C VAL A 127 6.35 -2.01 13.21
N CYS A 128 6.77 -1.73 11.98
CA CYS A 128 8.09 -1.18 11.66
C CYS A 128 7.96 0.04 10.77
N PHE A 129 8.84 1.01 10.96
CA PHE A 129 8.97 2.15 10.07
C PHE A 129 9.89 1.81 8.89
N ILE A 130 9.42 2.09 7.68
CA ILE A 130 10.24 2.13 6.46
C ILE A 130 9.85 3.42 5.73
N PRO A 131 10.80 4.34 5.49
CA PRO A 131 10.51 5.56 4.76
C PRO A 131 10.06 5.24 3.34
N THR A 132 9.21 6.09 2.78
CA THR A 132 8.88 6.01 1.36
C THR A 132 10.15 6.24 0.55
N SER A 133 10.48 5.30 -0.31
CA SER A 133 11.58 5.40 -1.26
C SER A 133 11.05 5.84 -2.63
N GLY A 134 11.91 6.42 -3.45
CA GLY A 134 11.60 6.72 -4.83
C GLY A 134 12.04 5.60 -5.77
N SER A 135 11.40 5.54 -6.91
CA SER A 135 11.80 4.67 -8.02
C SER A 135 13.13 5.11 -8.61
N TYR A 136 13.97 4.14 -8.95
CA TYR A 136 15.19 4.40 -9.67
C TYR A 136 14.91 4.53 -11.18
N SER A 137 15.23 5.70 -11.75
CA SER A 137 15.09 5.88 -13.21
C SER A 137 16.14 5.03 -13.95
N LYS A 138 15.68 4.14 -14.81
CA LYS A 138 16.54 3.34 -15.70
C LYS A 138 17.22 4.22 -16.78
N THR A 139 16.71 5.43 -17.01
CA THR A 139 17.22 6.37 -18.01
C THR A 139 17.68 7.65 -17.32
N TYR A 140 18.98 7.91 -17.36
CA TYR A 140 19.52 9.19 -16.90
C TYR A 140 19.36 10.23 -18.01
N ILE A 141 18.64 11.31 -17.70
CA ILE A 141 18.55 12.50 -18.57
C ILE A 141 19.37 13.62 -17.91
N PRO A 142 20.46 14.07 -18.56
CA PRO A 142 21.25 15.18 -18.05
C PRO A 142 20.38 16.42 -17.80
N TYR A 143 20.67 17.19 -16.78
CA TYR A 143 19.85 18.35 -16.39
C TYR A 143 19.57 19.31 -17.56
N LYS A 144 20.60 19.61 -18.38
CA LYS A 144 20.50 20.47 -19.56
C LYS A 144 19.53 19.97 -20.64
N ASP A 145 19.24 18.66 -20.66
CA ASP A 145 18.39 18.01 -21.66
C ASP A 145 16.98 17.74 -21.11
N ARG A 146 16.70 18.15 -19.86
CA ARG A 146 15.38 18.01 -19.24
C ARG A 146 14.42 19.06 -19.79
N LYS A 147 13.18 18.61 -20.05
CA LYS A 147 12.13 19.49 -20.59
C LYS A 147 11.67 20.55 -19.60
N TYR A 148 11.78 20.26 -18.29
CA TYR A 148 11.30 21.12 -17.20
C TYR A 148 12.37 21.22 -16.11
N ASP A 149 12.58 22.42 -15.56
CA ASP A 149 13.48 22.64 -14.44
C ASP A 149 12.92 22.13 -13.13
N VAL A 150 11.61 22.30 -12.96
CA VAL A 150 10.87 21.85 -11.78
C VAL A 150 9.56 21.19 -12.23
N VAL A 151 9.25 20.02 -11.67
CA VAL A 151 7.98 19.34 -11.90
C VAL A 151 7.35 19.06 -10.56
N PHE A 152 6.08 19.44 -10.40
CA PHE A 152 5.22 19.02 -9.31
C PHE A 152 4.23 17.99 -9.84
N THR A 153 4.25 16.79 -9.25
CA THR A 153 3.29 15.74 -9.57
C THR A 153 2.31 15.57 -8.41
N GLY A 154 1.04 15.73 -8.69
CA GLY A 154 0.00 15.63 -7.67
C GLY A 154 -1.38 15.75 -8.28
N SER A 155 -2.41 15.46 -7.47
CA SER A 155 -3.79 15.72 -7.86
C SER A 155 -4.11 17.18 -7.69
N TYR A 156 -4.63 17.81 -8.74
CA TYR A 156 -5.22 19.14 -8.65
C TYR A 156 -6.70 19.00 -8.35
N TYR A 157 -7.15 19.70 -7.34
CA TYR A 157 -8.57 19.86 -7.04
C TYR A 157 -8.91 21.34 -7.11
N GLU A 158 -9.94 21.67 -7.87
CA GLU A 158 -10.47 23.04 -7.84
C GLU A 158 -11.02 23.29 -6.42
N PRO A 159 -10.47 24.29 -5.69
CA PRO A 159 -10.83 24.51 -4.28
C PRO A 159 -12.32 24.66 -4.05
N LYS A 160 -13.02 25.33 -4.97
CA LYS A 160 -14.46 25.53 -4.89
C LYS A 160 -15.23 24.20 -4.99
N GLU A 161 -14.89 23.34 -5.95
CA GLU A 161 -15.54 22.04 -6.12
C GLU A 161 -15.28 21.12 -4.93
N LEU A 162 -14.06 21.16 -4.39
CA LEU A 162 -13.71 20.37 -3.20
C LEU A 162 -14.50 20.84 -1.99
N TYR A 163 -14.60 22.16 -1.82
CA TYR A 163 -15.39 22.77 -0.75
C TYR A 163 -16.88 22.36 -0.84
N GLU A 164 -17.48 22.47 -2.01
CA GLU A 164 -18.88 22.09 -2.23
C GLU A 164 -19.11 20.59 -1.91
N LYS A 165 -18.24 19.69 -2.38
CA LYS A 165 -18.30 18.25 -2.07
C LYS A 165 -18.16 17.95 -0.58
N ILE A 166 -17.29 18.66 0.14
CA ILE A 166 -17.13 18.49 1.59
C ILE A 166 -18.41 18.96 2.32
N ILE A 167 -18.91 20.12 1.96
CA ILE A 167 -20.11 20.71 2.60
C ILE A 167 -21.36 19.87 2.36
N GLU A 168 -21.51 19.28 1.18
CA GLU A 168 -22.66 18.43 0.85
C GLU A 168 -22.75 17.15 1.72
N GLN A 169 -21.63 16.70 2.26
CA GLN A 169 -21.59 15.51 3.14
C GLN A 169 -22.21 15.78 4.53
N TYR A 170 -22.41 17.03 4.90
CA TYR A 170 -22.90 17.42 6.23
C TYR A 170 -24.28 18.06 6.18
N GLN A 171 -25.03 17.92 7.27
CA GLN A 171 -26.39 18.47 7.40
C GLN A 171 -26.54 19.25 8.72
N GLY A 172 -27.52 20.15 8.78
CA GLY A 172 -27.89 20.88 9.98
C GLY A 172 -26.75 21.70 10.59
N VAL A 173 -26.65 21.68 11.91
CA VAL A 173 -25.65 22.45 12.68
C VAL A 173 -24.21 22.07 12.32
N LEU A 174 -23.97 20.80 12.02
CA LEU A 174 -22.64 20.33 11.64
C LEU A 174 -22.18 20.94 10.31
N LYS A 175 -23.11 21.11 9.35
CA LYS A 175 -22.83 21.82 8.09
C LYS A 175 -22.39 23.26 8.34
N GLN A 176 -23.11 23.98 9.20
CA GLN A 176 -22.77 25.38 9.55
C GLN A 176 -21.41 25.48 10.22
N PHE A 177 -21.12 24.57 11.17
CA PHE A 177 -19.83 24.51 11.85
C PHE A 177 -18.67 24.27 10.87
N VAL A 178 -18.81 23.29 9.97
CA VAL A 178 -17.78 23.00 8.95
C VAL A 178 -17.59 24.17 7.99
N GLN A 179 -18.68 24.87 7.62
CA GLN A 179 -18.60 26.07 6.79
C GLN A 179 -17.81 27.20 7.45
N GLN A 180 -18.00 27.42 8.74
CA GLN A 180 -17.24 28.43 9.51
C GLN A 180 -15.76 28.08 9.59
N MET A 181 -15.41 26.81 9.87
CA MET A 181 -14.00 26.37 9.97
C MET A 181 -13.21 26.51 8.66
N ILE A 182 -13.89 26.44 7.51
CA ILE A 182 -13.21 26.53 6.22
C ILE A 182 -13.04 28.00 5.77
N GLN A 183 -13.84 28.91 6.31
CA GLN A 183 -13.77 30.35 6.01
C GLN A 183 -12.73 31.12 6.83
N GLU A 184 -12.20 30.54 7.91
CA GLU A 184 -11.07 31.03 8.71
C GLU A 184 -9.72 30.56 8.14
#